data_ccb161739b83b7292b32dcbb9729d010
#
_entry.id   ccb161739b83b7292b32dcbb9729d010
#
_cell.length_a   1.000
_cell.length_b   1.000
_cell.length_c   1.000
_cell.angle_alpha   90.00
_cell.angle_beta   90.00
_cell.angle_gamma   90.00
#
_symmetry.space_group_name_H-M   'P 1'
#
loop_
_entity.id
_entity.type
_entity.pdbx_description
1 polymer ?
#
loop_
_entity_poly.entity_id
_entity_poly.type
_entity_poly.pdbx_seq_one_letter_code
_entity_poly.pdbx_strand_id
1 'polypeptide(L)'
;MIDLKDFEKVDIRVGTILESTFNDKLNKPSIILIIDFGSKIGLKKTSAQLTKNYNPDELIGKQIAAVINFPPKQIGKMISDILVLGFPDDNNQPILVLPSKKVANGGKLF
;
A
#
# COMPACT_ATOMS: atom_id res chain seq x y z
N MET A 1 10.11 -2.00 24.24
CA MET A 1 10.37 -0.75 23.51
C MET A 1 11.31 -1.01 22.34
N ILE A 2 11.23 -0.19 21.33
CA ILE A 2 12.14 -0.26 20.18
C ILE A 2 13.13 0.91 20.24
N ASP A 3 14.23 0.79 19.53
CA ASP A 3 15.17 1.89 19.30
C ASP A 3 15.11 2.35 17.84
N LEU A 4 15.89 3.39 17.51
CA LEU A 4 15.90 3.93 16.15
C LEU A 4 16.35 2.89 15.12
N LYS A 5 17.29 2.03 15.47
CA LYS A 5 17.77 0.98 14.55
C LYS A 5 16.66 -0.02 14.22
N ASP A 6 15.80 -0.33 15.17
CA ASP A 6 14.66 -1.20 14.92
C ASP A 6 13.71 -0.57 13.92
N PHE A 7 13.42 0.72 14.06
CA PHE A 7 12.57 1.44 13.11
C PHE A 7 13.19 1.47 11.71
N GLU A 8 14.50 1.69 11.62
CA GLU A 8 15.19 1.76 10.33
C GLU A 8 15.15 0.46 9.54
N LYS A 9 14.90 -0.67 10.19
CA LYS A 9 14.75 -1.96 9.51
C LYS A 9 13.46 -2.05 8.71
N VAL A 10 12.47 -1.25 9.04
CA VAL A 10 11.19 -1.24 8.33
C VAL A 10 11.31 -0.22 7.20
N ASP A 11 11.25 -0.69 5.96
CA ASP A 11 11.41 0.18 4.79
C ASP A 11 10.04 0.63 4.31
N ILE A 12 9.62 1.82 4.76
CA ILE A 12 8.34 2.42 4.39
C ILE A 12 8.59 3.48 3.32
N ARG A 13 7.90 3.33 2.19
CA ARG A 13 8.05 4.24 1.04
C ARG A 13 6.72 4.82 0.63
N VAL A 14 6.77 6.01 0.03
CA VAL A 14 5.60 6.61 -0.60
C VAL A 14 5.56 6.22 -2.07
N GLY A 15 4.35 5.91 -2.56
CA GLY A 15 4.14 5.62 -3.98
C GLY A 15 2.78 6.13 -4.43
N THR A 16 2.63 6.32 -5.74
CA THR A 16 1.39 6.77 -6.34
C THR A 16 0.62 5.59 -6.93
N ILE A 17 -0.65 5.48 -6.60
CA ILE A 17 -1.51 4.44 -7.18
C ILE A 17 -1.78 4.81 -8.63
N LEU A 18 -1.34 3.95 -9.56
CA LEU A 18 -1.58 4.11 -11.00
C LEU A 18 -2.82 3.40 -11.48
N GLU A 19 -3.06 2.19 -10.94
CA GLU A 19 -4.20 1.37 -11.32
C GLU A 19 -4.84 0.79 -10.07
N SER A 20 -6.15 0.67 -10.11
CA SER A 20 -6.96 0.20 -8.99
C SER A 20 -8.16 -0.56 -9.55
N THR A 21 -8.28 -1.83 -9.20
CA THR A 21 -9.30 -2.72 -9.77
C THR A 21 -9.94 -3.55 -8.67
N PHE A 22 -11.27 -3.58 -8.66
CA PHE A 22 -11.99 -4.44 -7.73
C PHE A 22 -11.73 -5.92 -8.04
N ASN A 23 -11.48 -6.71 -7.01
CA ASN A 23 -11.27 -8.15 -7.12
C ASN A 23 -12.20 -8.87 -6.15
N ASP A 24 -13.22 -9.53 -6.69
CA ASP A 24 -14.20 -10.31 -5.93
C ASP A 24 -13.91 -11.81 -5.94
N LYS A 25 -12.79 -12.23 -6.55
CA LYS A 25 -12.42 -13.65 -6.68
C LYS A 25 -11.87 -14.26 -5.39
N LEU A 26 -11.49 -13.43 -4.44
CA LEU A 26 -11.01 -13.88 -3.13
C LEU A 26 -12.17 -14.03 -2.17
N ASN A 27 -11.97 -14.81 -1.09
CA ASN A 27 -12.99 -15.02 -0.06
C ASN A 27 -13.47 -13.69 0.55
N LYS A 28 -12.59 -12.68 0.61
CA LYS A 28 -12.94 -11.34 1.05
C LYS A 28 -12.72 -10.38 -0.10
N PRO A 29 -13.70 -9.48 -0.38
CA PRO A 29 -13.53 -8.48 -1.42
C PRO A 29 -12.28 -7.64 -1.17
N SER A 30 -11.54 -7.36 -2.23
CA SER A 30 -10.30 -6.57 -2.15
C SER A 30 -10.16 -5.69 -3.38
N ILE A 31 -9.19 -4.78 -3.33
CA ILE A 31 -8.82 -3.93 -4.45
C ILE A 31 -7.37 -4.27 -4.82
N ILE A 32 -7.16 -4.58 -6.10
CA ILE A 32 -5.81 -4.79 -6.65
C ILE A 32 -5.25 -3.42 -7.01
N LEU A 33 -4.05 -3.13 -6.55
CA LEU A 33 -3.36 -1.87 -6.77
C LEU A 33 -2.07 -2.09 -7.53
N ILE A 34 -1.78 -1.21 -8.49
CA ILE A 34 -0.46 -1.06 -9.07
C ILE A 34 0.05 0.31 -8.65
N ILE A 35 1.20 0.34 -7.99
CA ILE A 35 1.74 1.50 -7.31
C ILE A 35 3.12 1.82 -7.86
N ASP A 36 3.35 3.08 -8.20
CA ASP A 36 4.63 3.59 -8.68
C ASP A 36 5.44 4.15 -7.51
N PHE A 37 6.53 3.47 -7.17
CA PHE A 37 7.47 3.90 -6.13
C PHE A 37 8.70 4.61 -6.68
N GLY A 38 8.62 5.11 -7.91
CA GLY A 38 9.73 5.81 -8.55
C GLY A 38 10.65 4.88 -9.34
N SER A 39 11.59 5.47 -10.07
CA SER A 39 12.40 4.74 -11.06
C SER A 39 13.33 3.71 -10.42
N LYS A 40 13.77 3.93 -9.18
CA LYS A 40 14.69 3.00 -8.51
C LYS A 40 14.00 1.75 -7.99
N ILE A 41 12.80 1.90 -7.44
CA ILE A 41 12.04 0.79 -6.86
C ILE A 41 11.10 0.20 -7.90
N GLY A 42 10.49 1.04 -8.73
CA GLY A 42 9.61 0.63 -9.80
C GLY A 42 8.16 0.45 -9.39
N LEU A 43 7.44 -0.28 -10.22
CA LEU A 43 6.04 -0.58 -9.99
C LEU A 43 5.89 -1.81 -9.11
N LYS A 44 4.95 -1.76 -8.18
CA LYS A 44 4.62 -2.89 -7.32
C LYS A 44 3.13 -3.16 -7.38
N LYS A 45 2.77 -4.43 -7.32
CA LYS A 45 1.39 -4.88 -7.35
C LYS A 45 1.02 -5.49 -6.01
N THR A 46 -0.14 -5.14 -5.49
CA THR A 46 -0.63 -5.72 -4.25
C THR A 46 -2.15 -5.79 -4.23
N SER A 47 -2.69 -6.46 -3.23
CA SER A 47 -4.12 -6.50 -2.97
C SER A 47 -4.37 -6.04 -1.54
N ALA A 48 -5.39 -5.24 -1.35
CA ALA A 48 -5.73 -4.71 -0.04
C ALA A 48 -7.24 -4.72 0.18
N GLN A 49 -7.66 -5.00 1.40
CA GLN A 49 -9.09 -5.07 1.76
C GLN A 49 -9.60 -3.67 2.09
N LEU A 50 -9.78 -2.86 1.04
CA LEU A 50 -10.13 -1.44 1.13
C LEU A 50 -11.59 -1.14 0.77
N THR A 51 -12.37 -2.16 0.42
CA THR A 51 -13.67 -1.97 -0.23
C THR A 51 -14.75 -1.35 0.66
N LYS A 52 -14.55 -1.34 1.99
CA LYS A 52 -15.53 -0.74 2.90
C LYS A 52 -15.50 0.78 2.87
N ASN A 53 -14.32 1.37 2.62
CA ASN A 53 -14.13 2.83 2.66
C ASN A 53 -13.77 3.44 1.32
N TYR A 54 -13.46 2.62 0.29
CA TYR A 54 -12.97 3.13 -0.98
C TYR A 54 -13.62 2.45 -2.17
N ASN A 55 -13.87 3.24 -3.21
CA ASN A 55 -14.12 2.74 -4.56
C ASN A 55 -12.80 2.73 -5.33
N PRO A 56 -12.58 1.75 -6.22
CA PRO A 56 -11.33 1.70 -6.97
C PRO A 56 -10.99 3.01 -7.69
N ASP A 57 -11.96 3.67 -8.33
CA ASP A 57 -11.71 4.86 -9.14
C ASP A 57 -11.15 6.03 -8.32
N GLU A 58 -11.56 6.17 -7.06
CA GLU A 58 -11.10 7.29 -6.24
C GLU A 58 -9.66 7.12 -5.75
N LEU A 59 -9.09 5.92 -5.85
CA LEU A 59 -7.74 5.63 -5.39
C LEU A 59 -6.68 6.03 -6.41
N ILE A 60 -7.02 6.09 -7.69
CA ILE A 60 -6.07 6.41 -8.76
C ILE A 60 -5.53 7.81 -8.56
N GLY A 61 -4.20 7.94 -8.56
CA GLY A 61 -3.51 9.20 -8.35
C GLY A 61 -3.18 9.54 -6.91
N LYS A 62 -3.73 8.80 -5.93
CA LYS A 62 -3.39 9.02 -4.52
C LYS A 62 -1.99 8.50 -4.23
N GLN A 63 -1.24 9.27 -3.41
CA GLN A 63 0.00 8.78 -2.83
C GLN A 63 -0.31 8.09 -1.52
N ILE A 64 0.32 6.94 -1.29
CA ILE A 64 0.12 6.13 -0.09
C ILE A 64 1.47 5.72 0.48
N ALA A 65 1.46 5.28 1.73
CA ALA A 65 2.63 4.69 2.38
C ALA A 65 2.51 3.18 2.39
N ALA A 66 3.62 2.49 2.12
CA ALA A 66 3.68 1.04 2.14
C ALA A 66 5.03 0.57 2.66
N VAL A 67 5.02 -0.56 3.37
CA VAL A 67 6.25 -1.30 3.70
C VAL A 67 6.64 -2.10 2.47
N ILE A 68 7.89 -1.97 2.02
CA ILE A 68 8.33 -2.58 0.76
C ILE A 68 9.38 -3.68 0.93
N ASN A 69 9.76 -4.02 2.15
CA ASN A 69 10.81 -5.01 2.38
C ASN A 69 10.35 -6.28 3.09
N PHE A 70 9.11 -6.68 2.84
CA PHE A 70 8.66 -8.01 3.21
C PHE A 70 9.10 -9.05 2.18
N PRO A 71 9.28 -10.32 2.59
CA PRO A 71 9.43 -11.40 1.62
C PRO A 71 8.14 -11.53 0.79
N PRO A 72 8.25 -12.01 -0.46
CA PRO A 72 7.07 -12.20 -1.30
C PRO A 72 6.04 -13.12 -0.64
N LYS A 73 4.77 -12.74 -0.77
CA LYS A 73 3.63 -13.51 -0.27
C LYS A 73 2.63 -13.73 -1.40
N GLN A 74 2.15 -14.96 -1.51
CA GLN A 74 1.11 -15.27 -2.48
C GLN A 74 -0.27 -14.85 -1.95
N ILE A 75 -0.99 -14.06 -2.75
CA ILE A 75 -2.37 -13.62 -2.46
C ILE A 75 -3.21 -14.06 -3.66
N GLY A 76 -3.95 -15.19 -3.50
CA GLY A 76 -4.63 -15.79 -4.64
C GLY A 76 -3.62 -16.22 -5.71
N LYS A 77 -3.79 -15.71 -6.93
CA LYS A 77 -2.86 -15.95 -8.06
C LYS A 77 -1.76 -14.91 -8.15
N MET A 78 -1.73 -13.93 -7.25
CA MET A 78 -0.81 -12.82 -7.27
C MET A 78 0.25 -12.99 -6.19
N ILE A 79 1.47 -12.50 -6.47
CA ILE A 79 2.56 -12.43 -5.50
C ILE A 79 2.78 -10.97 -5.15
N SER A 80 2.80 -10.65 -3.86
CA SER A 80 3.08 -9.31 -3.37
C SER A 80 4.18 -9.34 -2.32
N ASP A 81 5.09 -8.38 -2.37
CA ASP A 81 6.14 -8.19 -1.38
C ASP A 81 6.00 -6.85 -0.64
N ILE A 82 4.86 -6.21 -0.76
CA ILE A 82 4.59 -4.94 -0.09
C ILE A 82 3.34 -5.02 0.78
N LEU A 83 3.24 -4.11 1.74
CA LEU A 83 2.07 -3.94 2.59
C LEU A 83 1.66 -2.46 2.60
N VAL A 84 0.51 -2.17 2.05
CA VAL A 84 -0.09 -0.83 2.12
C VAL A 84 -0.56 -0.56 3.55
N LEU A 85 -0.25 0.61 4.08
CA LEU A 85 -0.52 0.95 5.47
C LEU A 85 -1.83 1.71 5.63
N GLY A 86 -2.53 1.42 6.71
CA GLY A 86 -3.76 2.10 7.05
C GLY A 86 -3.99 2.12 8.56
N PHE A 87 -4.73 3.12 9.01
CA PHE A 87 -5.25 3.17 10.38
C PHE A 87 -6.64 2.56 10.44
N PRO A 88 -7.00 1.90 11.53
CA PRO A 88 -8.35 1.36 11.65
C PRO A 88 -9.38 2.47 11.89
N ASP A 89 -10.51 2.39 11.19
CA ASP A 89 -11.66 3.20 11.53
C ASP A 89 -12.46 2.55 12.68
N ASP A 90 -13.62 3.10 13.02
CA ASP A 90 -14.44 2.58 14.13
C ASP A 90 -14.92 1.14 13.90
N ASN A 91 -14.95 0.70 12.66
CA ASN A 91 -15.33 -0.65 12.27
C ASN A 91 -14.13 -1.55 11.98
N ASN A 92 -12.93 -1.11 12.36
CA ASN A 92 -11.67 -1.81 12.14
C ASN A 92 -11.34 -2.02 10.64
N GLN A 93 -11.77 -1.07 9.80
CA GLN A 93 -11.46 -1.07 8.38
C GLN A 93 -10.36 -0.04 8.09
N PRO A 94 -9.45 -0.31 7.16
CA PRO A 94 -8.30 0.56 6.95
C PRO A 94 -8.66 1.90 6.32
N ILE A 95 -8.09 2.95 6.89
CA ILE A 95 -8.02 4.28 6.28
C ILE A 95 -6.57 4.51 5.90
N LEU A 96 -6.30 4.77 4.64
CA LEU A 96 -4.95 4.83 4.09
C LEU A 96 -4.10 5.91 4.73
N VAL A 97 -2.81 5.61 4.92
CA VAL A 97 -1.81 6.58 5.36
C VAL A 97 -1.30 7.33 4.14
N LEU A 98 -1.51 8.63 4.11
CA LEU A 98 -1.16 9.51 3.00
C LEU A 98 -0.20 10.60 3.46
N PRO A 99 0.72 11.08 2.60
CA PRO A 99 1.44 12.31 2.89
C PRO A 99 0.47 13.49 2.81
N SER A 100 0.62 14.49 3.67
CA SER A 100 -0.26 15.66 3.70
C SER A 100 -0.06 16.58 2.49
N LYS A 101 1.05 16.43 1.81
CA LYS A 101 1.38 17.16 0.57
C LYS A 101 2.04 16.21 -0.39
N LYS A 102 1.94 16.51 -1.68
CA LYS A 102 2.59 15.70 -2.71
C LYS A 102 4.10 15.69 -2.53
N VAL A 103 4.72 14.52 -2.63
CA VAL A 103 6.17 14.32 -2.54
C VAL A 103 6.63 13.45 -3.70
N ALA A 104 7.94 13.36 -3.90
CA ALA A 104 8.49 12.46 -4.92
C ALA A 104 8.23 10.99 -4.52
N ASN A 105 7.86 10.17 -5.49
CA ASN A 105 7.67 8.73 -5.26
C ASN A 105 8.99 8.08 -4.86
N GLY A 106 8.92 7.12 -3.93
CA GLY A 106 10.06 6.36 -3.47
C GLY A 106 10.79 6.92 -2.27
N GLY A 107 10.36 8.07 -1.75
CA GLY A 107 10.93 8.61 -0.53
C GLY A 107 10.72 7.69 0.66
N LYS A 108 11.77 7.50 1.45
CA LYS A 108 11.72 6.66 2.65
C LYS A 108 11.22 7.45 3.84
N LEU A 109 10.26 6.87 4.56
CA LEU A 109 9.75 7.45 5.81
C LEU A 109 10.88 7.52 6.84
N PHE A 110 10.94 8.62 7.56
CA PHE A 110 11.93 8.80 8.61
C PHE A 110 11.35 9.53 9.81
#